data_f0bdfabfceb7930a33a613cd0e0f5a27
#
_entry.id   f0bdfabfceb7930a33a613cd0e0f5a27
#
_cell.length_a   1.000
_cell.length_b   1.000
_cell.length_c   1.000
_cell.angle_alpha   90.00
_cell.angle_beta   90.00
_cell.angle_gamma   90.00
#
_symmetry.space_group_name_H-M   'P 1'
#
loop_
_entity.id
_entity.type
_entity.pdbx_description
1 polymer ?
#
loop_
_entity_poly.entity_id
_entity_poly.type
_entity_poly.pdbx_seq_one_letter_code
_entity_poly.pdbx_strand_id
1 'polypeptide(L)'
;MLDEVEPEPAGAPAPAGTDPAGEEPDSAAVQPDGPAPESSPSEPAPEPEPEPEPVPDPEPAETVPEDGIYTAAVTLEGGTGRATVASPAVLRCENGQFWATIVWSSSNFDYMKVDGEKYMQTNTEGNSTFEIPVSAFDQRLDVIADTVAMSEPHEVEYTLLFDASTLEKQ
;
A
#
# COMPACT_ATOMS: atom_id res chain seq x y z
N MET A 1 21.67 -56.10 14.22
CA MET A 1 22.97 -55.48 13.99
C MET A 1 22.64 -54.07 13.54
N LEU A 2 22.41 -53.21 14.52
CA LEU A 2 23.38 -52.31 15.15
C LEU A 2 24.12 -51.48 14.10
N ASP A 3 23.77 -50.19 14.01
CA ASP A 3 24.50 -49.06 14.57
C ASP A 3 23.66 -47.81 14.20
N GLU A 4 23.00 -47.23 14.96
CA GLU A 4 23.12 -46.21 15.99
C GLU A 4 24.39 -45.36 15.91
N VAL A 5 24.33 -44.18 15.31
CA VAL A 5 25.20 -43.05 15.59
C VAL A 5 24.41 -41.74 15.41
N GLU A 6 23.89 -41.25 16.52
CA GLU A 6 23.76 -39.83 16.75
C GLU A 6 25.16 -39.20 16.85
N PRO A 7 25.32 -37.98 16.39
CA PRO A 7 26.11 -37.01 17.12
C PRO A 7 25.27 -35.82 17.56
N GLU A 8 25.26 -35.67 18.83
CA GLU A 8 24.81 -34.53 19.57
C GLU A 8 25.51 -33.22 19.17
N PRO A 9 24.85 -32.14 19.48
CA PRO A 9 25.31 -30.80 19.16
C PRO A 9 26.15 -30.23 20.30
N ALA A 10 27.20 -29.61 19.96
CA ALA A 10 27.87 -28.66 20.82
C ALA A 10 27.98 -27.36 20.03
N GLY A 11 27.57 -26.32 20.51
CA GLY A 11 27.76 -25.48 21.60
C GLY A 11 27.63 -24.06 21.07
N ALA A 12 26.75 -23.31 21.64
CA ALA A 12 26.79 -21.87 21.57
C ALA A 12 28.02 -21.36 22.37
N PRO A 13 28.61 -20.28 21.93
CA PRO A 13 29.04 -19.27 22.87
C PRO A 13 28.45 -17.91 22.54
N ALA A 14 27.74 -17.39 23.48
CA ALA A 14 27.55 -15.96 23.62
C ALA A 14 28.92 -15.34 24.01
N PRO A 15 29.26 -14.20 23.50
CA PRO A 15 30.11 -13.29 24.21
C PRO A 15 29.28 -12.17 24.81
N ALA A 16 29.42 -12.15 26.09
CA ALA A 16 29.06 -11.06 26.95
C ALA A 16 29.91 -9.81 26.64
N GLY A 17 29.27 -8.71 26.84
CA GLY A 17 29.81 -7.57 27.55
C GLY A 17 30.84 -6.74 26.85
N THR A 18 30.55 -5.51 26.77
CA THR A 18 31.30 -4.47 27.49
C THR A 18 30.68 -3.11 27.21
N ASP A 19 29.98 -2.64 28.19
CA ASP A 19 29.82 -1.23 28.45
C ASP A 19 31.21 -0.65 28.80
N PRO A 20 31.57 0.52 28.37
CA PRO A 20 32.14 1.47 29.31
C PRO A 20 31.42 2.81 29.28
N ALA A 21 30.92 3.13 30.41
CA ALA A 21 30.66 4.45 30.89
C ALA A 21 31.92 5.34 30.81
N GLY A 22 31.67 6.60 30.64
CA GLY A 22 32.65 7.68 30.79
C GLY A 22 32.20 8.84 29.90
N GLU A 23 31.86 9.84 30.40
CA GLU A 23 32.23 10.91 31.29
C GLU A 23 31.65 12.18 30.68
N GLU A 24 30.79 12.82 31.44
CA GLU A 24 30.55 14.24 31.33
C GLU A 24 31.79 15.01 31.81
N PRO A 25 32.07 16.15 31.26
CA PRO A 25 32.45 17.28 32.11
C PRO A 25 31.56 18.50 31.88
N ASP A 26 30.78 18.81 32.87
CA ASP A 26 30.84 20.06 33.61
C ASP A 26 31.79 21.13 33.05
N SER A 27 31.29 22.27 32.72
CA SER A 27 31.85 23.57 33.06
C SER A 27 31.05 24.74 32.50
N ALA A 28 30.35 25.33 33.40
CA ALA A 28 30.57 26.71 33.89
C ALA A 28 30.10 27.83 32.96
N ALA A 29 29.07 28.40 33.54
CA ALA A 29 28.65 29.78 33.48
C ALA A 29 29.71 30.86 33.16
N VAL A 30 29.35 31.77 32.31
CA VAL A 30 29.65 33.20 32.46
C VAL A 30 28.53 34.01 31.82
N GLN A 31 27.75 34.66 32.63
CA GLN A 31 27.11 35.91 32.25
C GLN A 31 28.12 37.02 32.37
N PRO A 32 28.03 38.06 31.55
CA PRO A 32 27.90 39.39 32.12
C PRO A 32 26.76 40.19 31.52
N ASP A 33 26.09 40.76 32.43
CA ASP A 33 25.44 42.04 32.51
C ASP A 33 25.84 43.06 31.43
N GLY A 34 24.84 43.73 30.87
CA GLY A 34 25.01 44.93 30.11
C GLY A 34 23.65 45.51 29.68
N PRO A 35 23.39 46.78 29.96
CA PRO A 35 22.06 47.34 30.03
C PRO A 35 21.44 47.60 28.66
N ALA A 36 20.12 47.55 28.67
CA ALA A 36 19.25 47.95 27.59
C ALA A 36 19.43 49.43 27.17
N PRO A 37 19.17 49.77 25.93
CA PRO A 37 18.50 50.99 25.61
C PRO A 37 17.08 50.74 25.10
N GLU A 38 16.21 51.47 25.74
CA GLU A 38 14.87 51.76 25.26
C GLU A 38 14.95 52.29 23.83
N SER A 39 14.07 51.86 23.00
CA SER A 39 13.55 52.72 21.94
C SER A 39 12.38 52.09 21.18
N SER A 40 11.31 52.79 21.28
CA SER A 40 10.24 53.05 20.32
C SER A 40 9.29 51.92 19.95
N PRO A 41 8.00 52.17 20.10
CA PRO A 41 6.97 51.33 19.57
C PRO A 41 6.98 51.43 18.03
N SER A 42 7.43 50.38 17.40
CA SER A 42 7.13 50.20 15.98
C SER A 42 5.69 49.80 15.88
N GLU A 43 4.92 50.57 15.15
CA GLU A 43 3.59 50.25 14.69
C GLU A 43 3.53 48.82 14.17
N PRO A 44 2.53 48.04 14.52
CA PRO A 44 2.34 46.75 13.90
C PRO A 44 2.11 46.94 12.41
N ALA A 45 2.97 46.35 11.62
CA ALA A 45 2.72 46.19 10.19
C ALA A 45 1.35 45.52 9.98
N PRO A 46 0.55 45.97 9.04
CA PRO A 46 -0.71 45.30 8.75
C PRO A 46 -0.42 43.83 8.48
N GLU A 47 -1.10 42.95 9.19
CA GLU A 47 -1.13 41.53 8.90
C GLU A 47 -1.47 41.36 7.41
N PRO A 48 -0.70 40.54 6.67
CA PRO A 48 -1.09 40.20 5.32
C PRO A 48 -2.48 39.58 5.38
N GLU A 49 -3.40 40.16 4.60
CA GLU A 49 -4.69 39.56 4.37
C GLU A 49 -4.47 38.08 4.00
N PRO A 50 -5.22 37.15 4.58
CA PRO A 50 -5.10 35.76 4.20
C PRO A 50 -5.31 35.68 2.69
N GLU A 51 -4.31 35.14 1.98
CA GLU A 51 -4.48 34.75 0.59
C GLU A 51 -5.74 33.89 0.49
N PRO A 52 -6.62 34.16 -0.45
CA PRO A 52 -7.80 33.34 -0.64
C PRO A 52 -7.32 31.88 -0.80
N GLU A 53 -7.77 31.02 0.10
CA GLU A 53 -7.55 29.59 -0.02
C GLU A 53 -7.89 29.20 -1.45
N PRO A 54 -7.05 28.41 -2.13
CA PRO A 54 -7.38 27.93 -3.45
C PRO A 54 -8.73 27.22 -3.33
N VAL A 55 -9.74 27.77 -3.99
CA VAL A 55 -11.01 27.08 -4.20
C VAL A 55 -10.64 25.72 -4.76
N PRO A 56 -11.04 24.61 -4.12
CA PRO A 56 -10.82 23.32 -4.70
C PRO A 56 -11.34 23.37 -6.12
N ASP A 57 -10.50 23.01 -7.08
CA ASP A 57 -10.92 22.77 -8.46
C ASP A 57 -12.22 21.95 -8.36
N PRO A 58 -13.27 22.31 -9.08
CA PRO A 58 -14.45 21.48 -9.11
C PRO A 58 -13.99 20.10 -9.56
N GLU A 59 -13.98 19.16 -8.61
CA GLU A 59 -13.83 17.76 -8.95
C GLU A 59 -14.76 17.51 -10.14
N PRO A 60 -14.25 16.90 -11.22
CA PRO A 60 -15.11 16.58 -12.34
C PRO A 60 -16.31 15.86 -11.75
N ALA A 61 -17.49 16.38 -12.03
CA ALA A 61 -18.74 15.84 -11.51
C ALA A 61 -18.70 14.34 -11.78
N GLU A 62 -18.36 13.56 -10.75
CA GLU A 62 -18.39 12.12 -10.84
C GLU A 62 -19.84 11.78 -11.16
N THR A 63 -20.08 11.52 -12.42
CA THR A 63 -21.34 10.94 -12.84
C THR A 63 -21.36 9.60 -12.14
N VAL A 64 -22.09 9.53 -11.01
CA VAL A 64 -22.24 8.28 -10.28
C VAL A 64 -22.75 7.27 -11.30
N PRO A 65 -21.95 6.25 -11.61
CA PRO A 65 -22.36 5.29 -12.62
C PRO A 65 -23.61 4.56 -12.15
N GLU A 66 -24.49 4.25 -13.08
CA GLU A 66 -25.70 3.50 -12.77
C GLU A 66 -25.34 2.08 -12.32
N ASP A 67 -26.11 1.56 -11.38
CA ASP A 67 -25.96 0.16 -10.97
C ASP A 67 -26.11 -0.77 -12.19
N GLY A 68 -25.24 -1.76 -12.26
CA GLY A 68 -25.22 -2.69 -13.38
C GLY A 68 -23.90 -3.42 -13.53
N ILE A 69 -23.83 -4.19 -14.60
CA ILE A 69 -22.61 -4.93 -14.97
C ILE A 69 -21.91 -4.14 -16.06
N TYR A 70 -20.62 -4.02 -15.91
CA TYR A 70 -19.72 -3.34 -16.84
C TYR A 70 -18.54 -4.25 -17.19
N THR A 71 -17.82 -3.89 -18.20
CA THR A 71 -16.50 -4.45 -18.51
C THR A 71 -15.51 -3.33 -18.74
N ALA A 72 -14.27 -3.53 -18.32
CA ALA A 72 -13.19 -2.60 -18.60
C ALA A 72 -11.89 -3.37 -18.82
N ALA A 73 -11.04 -2.85 -19.69
CA ALA A 73 -9.72 -3.40 -19.86
C ALA A 73 -8.92 -3.24 -18.58
N VAL A 74 -8.24 -4.30 -18.17
CA VAL A 74 -7.36 -4.31 -17.02
C VAL A 74 -5.97 -4.73 -17.43
N THR A 75 -4.99 -4.02 -16.96
CA THR A 75 -3.57 -4.34 -17.13
C THR A 75 -2.97 -4.72 -15.79
N LEU A 76 -2.24 -5.84 -15.75
CA LEU A 76 -1.49 -6.29 -14.58
C LEU A 76 -0.02 -5.98 -14.79
N GLU A 77 0.58 -5.28 -13.84
CA GLU A 77 2.01 -5.01 -13.79
C GLU A 77 2.62 -5.60 -12.51
N GLY A 78 3.90 -5.89 -12.52
CA GLY A 78 4.64 -6.37 -11.35
C GLY A 78 4.83 -7.88 -11.30
N GLY A 79 5.23 -8.36 -10.11
CA GLY A 79 5.58 -9.75 -9.91
C GLY A 79 6.73 -10.23 -10.80
N THR A 80 6.72 -11.50 -11.16
CA THR A 80 7.74 -12.11 -12.04
C THR A 80 7.40 -11.98 -13.53
N GLY A 81 6.27 -11.33 -13.88
CA GLY A 81 5.76 -11.22 -15.24
C GLY A 81 5.18 -12.52 -15.84
N ARG A 82 5.03 -13.57 -15.04
CA ARG A 82 4.47 -14.85 -15.47
C ARG A 82 2.97 -14.97 -15.22
N ALA A 83 2.48 -14.25 -14.22
CA ALA A 83 1.07 -14.18 -13.91
C ALA A 83 0.40 -13.10 -14.77
N THR A 84 -0.79 -13.39 -15.25
CA THR A 84 -1.64 -12.44 -15.96
C THR A 84 -3.06 -12.53 -15.40
N VAL A 85 -3.86 -11.54 -15.70
CA VAL A 85 -5.29 -11.54 -15.41
C VAL A 85 -6.09 -11.46 -16.69
N ALA A 86 -7.32 -11.95 -16.67
CA ALA A 86 -8.22 -11.85 -17.81
C ALA A 86 -8.58 -10.38 -18.06
N SER A 87 -8.52 -9.97 -19.32
CA SER A 87 -8.91 -8.63 -19.76
C SER A 87 -9.80 -8.77 -20.99
N PRO A 88 -10.95 -8.06 -21.07
CA PRO A 88 -11.47 -7.16 -20.04
C PRO A 88 -11.96 -7.88 -18.79
N ALA A 89 -11.86 -7.19 -17.65
CA ALA A 89 -12.43 -7.66 -16.39
C ALA A 89 -13.91 -7.28 -16.32
N VAL A 90 -14.70 -8.12 -15.66
CA VAL A 90 -16.09 -7.84 -15.35
C VAL A 90 -16.16 -6.98 -14.09
N LEU A 91 -16.91 -5.90 -14.15
CA LEU A 91 -17.14 -5.01 -13.03
C LEU A 91 -18.63 -4.97 -12.69
N ARG A 92 -18.94 -5.05 -11.43
CA ARG A 92 -20.27 -4.84 -10.89
C ARG A 92 -20.32 -3.48 -10.23
N CYS A 93 -21.23 -2.64 -10.64
CA CYS A 93 -21.50 -1.36 -10.00
C CYS A 93 -22.72 -1.48 -9.11
N GLU A 94 -22.57 -1.14 -7.84
CA GLU A 94 -23.65 -1.05 -6.86
C GLU A 94 -23.47 0.21 -6.02
N ASN A 95 -24.49 1.04 -5.97
CA ASN A 95 -24.48 2.30 -5.21
C ASN A 95 -23.27 3.21 -5.55
N GLY A 96 -22.81 3.20 -6.78
CA GLY A 96 -21.66 3.97 -7.22
C GLY A 96 -20.30 3.36 -6.86
N GLN A 97 -20.28 2.18 -6.28
CA GLN A 97 -19.06 1.43 -5.99
C GLN A 97 -18.86 0.32 -7.02
N PHE A 98 -17.66 0.27 -7.60
CA PHE A 98 -17.29 -0.79 -8.52
C PHE A 98 -16.60 -1.95 -7.78
N TRP A 99 -16.97 -3.16 -8.19
CA TRP A 99 -16.35 -4.41 -7.79
C TRP A 99 -15.86 -5.13 -9.03
N ALA A 100 -14.57 -5.37 -9.12
CA ALA A 100 -13.99 -6.06 -10.25
C ALA A 100 -13.81 -7.54 -9.97
N THR A 101 -14.24 -8.37 -10.90
CA THR A 101 -13.95 -9.81 -10.90
C THR A 101 -12.64 -10.04 -11.62
N ILE A 102 -11.59 -10.31 -10.86
CA ILE A 102 -10.24 -10.58 -11.37
C ILE A 102 -10.04 -12.08 -11.51
N VAL A 103 -9.84 -12.53 -12.72
CA VAL A 103 -9.54 -13.94 -13.03
C VAL A 103 -8.07 -14.05 -13.39
N TRP A 104 -7.30 -14.75 -12.57
CA TRP A 104 -5.89 -14.99 -12.80
C TRP A 104 -5.66 -16.05 -13.88
N SER A 105 -4.48 -16.07 -14.48
CA SER A 105 -4.07 -17.13 -15.41
C SER A 105 -3.67 -18.44 -14.71
N SER A 106 -3.73 -18.48 -13.39
CA SER A 106 -3.32 -19.61 -12.56
C SER A 106 -4.34 -19.89 -11.46
N SER A 107 -4.43 -21.13 -11.03
CA SER A 107 -5.24 -21.56 -9.89
C SER A 107 -4.49 -21.56 -8.55
N ASN A 108 -3.27 -21.04 -8.54
CA ASN A 108 -2.38 -21.13 -7.39
C ASN A 108 -2.37 -19.85 -6.53
N PHE A 109 -3.35 -18.98 -6.67
CA PHE A 109 -3.51 -17.82 -5.83
C PHE A 109 -4.60 -18.08 -4.79
N ASP A 110 -4.28 -17.90 -3.53
CA ASP A 110 -5.18 -18.18 -2.40
C ASP A 110 -5.98 -16.95 -1.98
N TYR A 111 -5.34 -15.80 -1.93
CA TYR A 111 -5.99 -14.53 -1.62
C TYR A 111 -5.32 -13.34 -2.28
N MET A 112 -6.04 -12.24 -2.31
CA MET A 112 -5.51 -10.92 -2.68
C MET A 112 -5.71 -9.94 -1.54
N LYS A 113 -4.81 -8.97 -1.43
CA LYS A 113 -4.98 -7.81 -0.55
C LYS A 113 -5.07 -6.55 -1.41
N VAL A 114 -6.02 -5.72 -1.11
CA VAL A 114 -6.24 -4.41 -1.73
C VAL A 114 -6.41 -3.41 -0.60
N ASP A 115 -5.64 -2.34 -0.59
CA ASP A 115 -5.66 -1.32 0.47
C ASP A 115 -5.51 -1.91 1.90
N GLY A 116 -4.82 -3.05 2.01
CA GLY A 116 -4.60 -3.75 3.28
C GLY A 116 -5.73 -4.70 3.68
N GLU A 117 -6.83 -4.74 2.93
CA GLU A 117 -7.92 -5.67 3.13
C GLU A 117 -7.71 -6.97 2.35
N LYS A 118 -8.04 -8.10 2.97
CA LYS A 118 -7.85 -9.43 2.40
C LYS A 118 -9.12 -9.93 1.73
N TYR A 119 -9.01 -10.27 0.45
CA TYR A 119 -10.08 -10.85 -0.38
C TYR A 119 -9.74 -12.30 -0.70
N MET A 120 -10.63 -13.18 -0.34
CA MET A 120 -10.48 -14.60 -0.58
C MET A 120 -10.95 -14.97 -1.99
N GLN A 121 -10.44 -16.06 -2.50
CA GLN A 121 -10.88 -16.64 -3.77
C GLN A 121 -12.39 -16.91 -3.76
N THR A 122 -13.10 -16.49 -4.80
CA THR A 122 -14.54 -16.65 -4.94
C THR A 122 -14.96 -17.99 -5.55
N ASN A 123 -14.03 -18.69 -6.20
CA ASN A 123 -14.26 -19.99 -6.82
C ASN A 123 -13.36 -21.06 -6.19
N THR A 124 -13.77 -22.31 -6.33
CA THR A 124 -13.04 -23.48 -5.80
C THR A 124 -12.45 -24.35 -6.93
N GLU A 125 -12.78 -24.04 -8.17
CA GLU A 125 -12.33 -24.78 -9.34
C GLU A 125 -11.91 -23.84 -10.46
N GLY A 126 -10.91 -24.22 -11.21
CA GLY A 126 -10.36 -23.44 -12.31
C GLY A 126 -9.34 -22.39 -11.85
N ASN A 127 -9.20 -21.34 -12.62
CA ASN A 127 -8.28 -20.25 -12.33
C ASN A 127 -8.74 -19.44 -11.12
N SER A 128 -7.81 -19.02 -10.29
CA SER A 128 -8.11 -18.21 -9.10
C SER A 128 -8.87 -16.95 -9.48
N THR A 129 -10.03 -16.75 -8.87
CA THR A 129 -10.92 -15.63 -9.15
C THR A 129 -11.20 -14.86 -7.87
N PHE A 130 -11.08 -13.55 -7.93
CA PHE A 130 -11.28 -12.65 -6.80
C PHE A 130 -12.24 -11.54 -7.17
N GLU A 131 -13.05 -11.11 -6.22
CA GLU A 131 -13.86 -9.92 -6.33
C GLU A 131 -13.27 -8.85 -5.42
N ILE A 132 -12.80 -7.76 -6.02
CA ILE A 132 -12.10 -6.68 -5.32
C ILE A 132 -12.75 -5.33 -5.61
N PRO A 133 -12.75 -4.38 -4.65
CA PRO A 133 -13.25 -3.04 -4.92
C PRO A 133 -12.28 -2.28 -5.83
N VAL A 134 -12.84 -1.49 -6.73
CA VAL A 134 -12.10 -0.57 -7.60
C VAL A 134 -12.39 0.85 -7.14
N SER A 135 -11.40 1.49 -6.56
CA SER A 135 -11.53 2.84 -6.01
C SER A 135 -11.43 3.91 -7.09
N ALA A 136 -10.66 3.64 -8.16
CA ALA A 136 -10.45 4.61 -9.23
C ALA A 136 -10.09 3.91 -10.54
N PHE A 137 -10.45 4.55 -11.66
CA PHE A 137 -10.04 4.17 -13.00
C PHE A 137 -8.85 5.04 -13.43
N ASP A 138 -8.08 4.56 -14.41
CA ASP A 138 -6.88 5.23 -14.95
C ASP A 138 -5.81 5.54 -13.89
N GLN A 139 -5.93 4.88 -12.74
CA GLN A 139 -4.98 4.97 -11.65
C GLN A 139 -4.43 3.59 -11.30
N ARG A 140 -3.21 3.58 -10.79
CA ARG A 140 -2.58 2.36 -10.33
C ARG A 140 -3.18 1.94 -9.00
N LEU A 141 -3.70 0.74 -8.96
CA LEU A 141 -4.21 0.08 -7.77
C LEU A 141 -3.19 -0.96 -7.32
N ASP A 142 -2.51 -0.69 -6.23
CA ASP A 142 -1.53 -1.63 -5.68
C ASP A 142 -2.24 -2.77 -4.97
N VAL A 143 -1.90 -3.98 -5.35
CA VAL A 143 -2.49 -5.20 -4.80
C VAL A 143 -1.39 -6.20 -4.46
N ILE A 144 -1.64 -7.02 -3.47
CA ILE A 144 -0.79 -8.14 -3.12
C ILE A 144 -1.56 -9.42 -3.38
N ALA A 145 -0.95 -10.37 -4.08
CA ALA A 145 -1.54 -11.68 -4.28
C ALA A 145 -0.65 -12.75 -3.66
N ASP A 146 -1.24 -13.61 -2.84
CA ASP A 146 -0.53 -14.75 -2.27
C ASP A 146 -0.58 -15.93 -3.23
N THR A 147 0.58 -16.48 -3.52
CA THR A 147 0.68 -17.68 -4.37
C THR A 147 1.16 -18.88 -3.59
N VAL A 148 0.43 -19.97 -3.74
CA VAL A 148 0.73 -21.28 -3.17
C VAL A 148 1.36 -22.23 -4.20
N ALA A 149 1.87 -21.69 -5.30
CA ALA A 149 2.54 -22.48 -6.35
C ALA A 149 3.86 -23.11 -5.90
N MET A 150 4.42 -22.59 -4.81
CA MET A 150 5.63 -23.09 -4.17
C MET A 150 5.28 -23.83 -2.87
N SER A 151 6.25 -24.48 -2.27
CA SER A 151 6.07 -25.22 -1.00
C SER A 151 5.66 -24.33 0.17
N GLU A 152 5.93 -23.04 0.07
CA GLU A 152 5.54 -22.04 1.05
C GLU A 152 4.73 -20.94 0.37
N PRO A 153 3.64 -20.46 1.00
CA PRO A 153 2.87 -19.33 0.51
C PRO A 153 3.78 -18.10 0.36
N HIS A 154 3.60 -17.37 -0.71
CA HIS A 154 4.42 -16.21 -1.00
C HIS A 154 3.57 -15.05 -1.51
N GLU A 155 3.60 -13.94 -0.78
CA GLU A 155 2.95 -12.70 -1.19
C GLU A 155 3.79 -11.99 -2.25
N VAL A 156 3.16 -11.64 -3.36
CA VAL A 156 3.77 -10.91 -4.47
C VAL A 156 3.00 -9.63 -4.72
N GLU A 157 3.73 -8.54 -4.86
CA GLU A 157 3.16 -7.22 -5.16
C GLU A 157 2.89 -7.10 -6.66
N TYR A 158 1.70 -6.62 -6.97
CA TYR A 158 1.24 -6.33 -8.31
C TYR A 158 0.54 -4.98 -8.34
N THR A 159 0.40 -4.44 -9.52
CA THR A 159 -0.38 -3.23 -9.78
C THR A 159 -1.42 -3.52 -10.84
N LEU A 160 -2.66 -3.19 -10.57
CA LEU A 160 -3.76 -3.24 -11.53
C LEU A 160 -4.06 -1.84 -12.05
N LEU A 161 -4.29 -1.73 -13.33
CA LEU A 161 -4.73 -0.51 -13.98
C LEU A 161 -6.00 -0.80 -14.77
N PHE A 162 -7.09 -0.15 -14.39
CA PHE A 162 -8.36 -0.24 -15.10
C PHE A 162 -8.53 0.97 -16.01
N ASP A 163 -8.76 0.73 -17.27
CA ASP A 163 -8.89 1.78 -18.29
C ASP A 163 -10.35 2.25 -18.39
N ALA A 164 -10.59 3.49 -17.95
CA ALA A 164 -11.92 4.09 -17.98
C ALA A 164 -12.46 4.25 -19.40
N SER A 165 -11.59 4.45 -20.39
CA SER A 165 -12.00 4.63 -21.79
C SER A 165 -12.63 3.38 -22.40
N THR A 166 -12.39 2.23 -21.78
CA THR A 166 -12.91 0.92 -22.21
C THR A 166 -14.11 0.45 -21.39
N LEU A 167 -14.57 1.29 -20.46
CA LEU A 167 -15.71 0.96 -19.59
C LEU A 167 -16.99 0.85 -20.42
N GLU A 168 -17.54 -0.34 -20.53
CA GLU A 168 -18.77 -0.62 -21.25
C GLU A 168 -19.81 -1.26 -20.35
N LYS A 169 -21.02 -0.73 -20.37
CA LYS A 169 -22.17 -1.32 -19.68
C LYS A 169 -22.71 -2.50 -20.49
N GLN A 170 -22.92 -3.62 -19.84
CA GLN A 170 -23.46 -4.86 -20.42
C GLN A 170 -24.97 -4.88 -20.42
#